data_0084b933f82e8c265db8c00ccb669a6a
#
_entry.id   0084b933f82e8c265db8c00ccb669a6a
#
_cell.length_a   1.000
_cell.length_b   1.000
_cell.length_c   1.000
_cell.angle_alpha   90.00
_cell.angle_beta   90.00
_cell.angle_gamma   90.00
#
_symmetry.space_group_name_H-M   'P 1'
#
loop_
_entity.id
_entity.type
_entity.pdbx_description
1 polymer ?
#
loop_
_entity_poly.entity_id
_entity_poly.type
_entity_poly.pdbx_seq_one_letter_code
_entity_poly.pdbx_strand_id
1 'polypeptide(L)' 'MGIYEYTVNRINQLCEERKITPNALSYIAGVSQSTIKSILNGESKNPGVVTLKKICDGLDITMMEFFDTEEYRKLEQEIQ' A
#
# COMPACT_ATOMS: atom_id res chain seq x y z
N MET A 1 -6.41 5.78 13.49
CA MET A 1 -6.18 5.00 12.25
C MET A 1 -5.05 4.01 12.48
N GLY A 2 -5.27 2.77 12.12
CA GLY A 2 -4.25 1.73 12.22
C GLY A 2 -3.40 1.63 10.96
N ILE A 3 -2.37 0.80 11.04
CA ILE A 3 -1.41 0.62 9.93
C ILE A 3 -2.06 0.07 8.67
N TYR A 4 -3.07 -0.80 8.79
CA TYR A 4 -3.76 -1.33 7.61
C TYR A 4 -4.48 -0.21 6.86
N GLU A 5 -5.27 0.61 7.54
CA GLU A 5 -5.98 1.73 6.91
C GLU A 5 -4.99 2.70 6.27
N TYR A 6 -3.88 2.98 6.96
CA TYR A 6 -2.81 3.81 6.41
C TYR A 6 -2.30 3.22 5.09
N THR A 7 -2.04 1.91 5.08
CA THR A 7 -1.50 1.23 3.90
C THR A 7 -2.43 1.38 2.70
N VAL A 8 -3.74 1.14 2.90
CA VAL A 8 -4.73 1.30 1.83
C VAL A 8 -4.77 2.73 1.32
N ASN A 9 -4.84 3.69 2.24
CA ASN A 9 -4.91 5.11 1.86
C ASN A 9 -3.64 5.54 1.12
N ARG A 10 -2.48 5.06 1.56
CA ARG A 10 -1.20 5.41 0.93
C ARG A 10 -1.09 4.85 -0.48
N ILE A 11 -1.50 3.59 -0.68
CA ILE A 11 -1.51 2.98 -2.01
C ILE A 11 -2.42 3.78 -2.94
N ASN A 12 -3.63 4.10 -2.49
CA ASN A 12 -4.58 4.87 -3.28
C ASN A 12 -4.04 6.27 -3.61
N GLN A 13 -3.45 6.94 -2.64
CA GLN A 13 -2.84 8.25 -2.83
C GLN A 13 -1.74 8.21 -3.90
N LEU A 14 -0.85 7.22 -3.80
CA LEU A 14 0.27 7.10 -4.73
C LEU A 14 -0.20 6.75 -6.14
N CYS A 15 -1.20 5.89 -6.26
CA CYS A 15 -1.82 5.60 -7.56
C CYS A 15 -2.43 6.85 -8.17
N GLU A 16 -3.14 7.63 -7.36
CA GLU A 16 -3.78 8.86 -7.82
C GLU A 16 -2.76 9.89 -8.28
N GLU A 17 -1.69 10.08 -7.50
CA GLU A 17 -0.60 11.01 -7.86
C GLU A 17 0.06 10.62 -9.18
N ARG A 18 0.18 9.32 -9.45
CA ARG A 18 0.81 8.81 -10.67
C ARG A 18 -0.18 8.58 -11.80
N LYS A 19 -1.46 8.85 -11.56
CA LYS A 19 -2.54 8.69 -12.55
C LYS A 19 -2.58 7.27 -13.10
N ILE A 20 -2.45 6.29 -12.22
CA ILE A 20 -2.58 4.87 -12.57
C ILE A 20 -3.69 4.25 -11.74
N THR A 21 -4.27 3.16 -12.28
CA THR A 21 -5.28 2.40 -11.56
C THR A 21 -4.61 1.30 -10.71
N PRO A 22 -5.32 0.76 -9.71
CA PRO A 22 -4.82 -0.43 -9.00
C PRO A 22 -4.52 -1.61 -9.93
N ASN A 23 -5.31 -1.78 -11.01
CA ASN A 23 -5.02 -2.81 -12.02
C ASN A 23 -3.67 -2.57 -12.68
N ALA A 24 -3.39 -1.35 -13.10
CA ALA A 24 -2.10 -1.00 -13.69
C ALA A 24 -0.97 -1.25 -12.69
N LEU A 25 -1.20 -0.91 -11.42
CA LEU A 25 -0.22 -1.17 -10.37
C LEU A 25 0.11 -2.67 -10.25
N SER A 26 -0.90 -3.54 -10.35
CA SER A 26 -0.68 -4.98 -10.25
C SER A 26 0.29 -5.48 -11.30
N TYR A 27 0.17 -5.00 -12.54
CA TYR A 27 1.10 -5.35 -13.61
C TYR A 27 2.50 -4.80 -13.35
N ILE A 28 2.59 -3.54 -12.97
CA ILE A 28 3.88 -2.88 -12.74
C ILE A 28 4.62 -3.53 -11.57
N ALA A 29 3.89 -3.87 -10.51
CA ALA A 29 4.48 -4.42 -9.29
C ALA A 29 4.71 -5.95 -9.37
N GLY A 30 4.16 -6.61 -10.38
CA GLY A 30 4.25 -8.07 -10.45
C GLY A 30 3.44 -8.76 -9.37
N VAL A 31 2.34 -8.15 -8.94
CA VAL A 31 1.42 -8.68 -7.93
C VAL A 31 0.09 -8.94 -8.62
N SER A 32 -0.58 -10.03 -8.31
CA SER A 32 -1.85 -10.36 -8.98
C SER A 32 -2.91 -9.30 -8.69
N GLN A 33 -3.83 -9.11 -9.64
CA GLN A 33 -4.94 -8.19 -9.48
C GLN A 33 -5.80 -8.56 -8.26
N SER A 34 -6.01 -9.86 -8.04
CA SER A 34 -6.81 -10.32 -6.90
C SER A 34 -6.13 -9.98 -5.57
N THR A 35 -4.80 -10.02 -5.49
CA THR A 35 -4.07 -9.65 -4.29
C THR A 35 -4.21 -8.15 -4.01
N ILE A 36 -4.02 -7.31 -5.02
CA ILE A 36 -4.20 -5.86 -4.86
C ILE A 36 -5.64 -5.55 -4.44
N LYS A 37 -6.61 -6.16 -5.11
CA LYS A 37 -8.02 -5.96 -4.80
C LYS A 37 -8.35 -6.38 -3.36
N SER A 38 -7.84 -7.53 -2.92
CA SER A 38 -8.08 -8.02 -1.56
C SER A 38 -7.50 -7.08 -0.50
N ILE A 39 -6.33 -6.50 -0.76
CA ILE A 39 -5.75 -5.51 0.16
C ILE A 39 -6.66 -4.27 0.22
N LEU A 40 -7.06 -3.74 -0.93
CA LEU A 40 -7.79 -2.48 -0.97
C LEU A 40 -9.23 -2.60 -0.46
N ASN A 41 -9.85 -3.77 -0.58
CA ASN A 41 -11.25 -3.95 -0.17
C ASN A 41 -11.44 -4.54 1.24
N GLY A 42 -10.35 -4.76 1.96
CA GLY A 42 -10.43 -5.21 3.34
C GLY A 42 -10.45 -6.73 3.54
N GLU A 43 -10.34 -7.52 2.49
CA GLU A 43 -10.27 -8.97 2.62
C GLU A 43 -8.91 -9.42 3.17
N SER A 44 -7.84 -8.74 2.80
CA SER A 44 -6.49 -9.02 3.29
C SER A 44 -6.00 -7.83 4.10
N LYS A 45 -6.10 -7.92 5.42
CA LYS A 45 -5.74 -6.82 6.33
C LYS A 45 -4.31 -6.92 6.83
N ASN A 46 -3.57 -7.90 6.37
CA ASN A 46 -2.17 -8.09 6.77
C ASN A 46 -1.34 -8.46 5.54
N PRO A 47 -1.16 -7.54 4.61
CA PRO A 47 -0.33 -7.80 3.44
C PRO A 47 1.10 -8.08 3.87
N GLY A 48 1.72 -9.08 3.22
CA GLY A 48 3.07 -9.46 3.55
C GLY A 48 4.08 -8.38 3.17
N VAL A 49 5.20 -8.38 3.86
CA VAL A 49 6.25 -7.37 3.63
C VAL A 49 6.83 -7.48 2.22
N VAL A 50 6.90 -8.68 1.65
CA VAL A 50 7.37 -8.86 0.28
C VAL A 50 6.40 -8.25 -0.72
N THR A 51 5.10 -8.47 -0.51
CA THR A 51 4.07 -7.86 -1.37
C THR A 51 4.16 -6.35 -1.31
N LEU A 52 4.30 -5.78 -0.13
CA LEU A 52 4.42 -4.33 0.04
C LEU A 52 5.67 -3.80 -0.64
N LYS A 53 6.79 -4.52 -0.54
CA LYS A 53 8.03 -4.14 -1.23
C LYS A 53 7.84 -4.11 -2.74
N LYS A 54 7.15 -5.11 -3.30
CA LYS A 54 6.85 -5.14 -4.73
C LYS A 54 5.99 -3.95 -5.15
N ILE A 55 5.02 -3.59 -4.33
CA ILE A 55 4.16 -2.42 -4.60
C ILE A 55 5.00 -1.15 -4.62
N CYS A 56 5.88 -0.97 -3.63
CA CYS A 56 6.76 0.19 -3.58
C CYS A 56 7.70 0.23 -4.77
N ASP A 57 8.29 -0.91 -5.13
CA ASP A 57 9.16 -0.99 -6.30
C ASP A 57 8.41 -0.61 -7.58
N GLY A 58 7.18 -1.09 -7.73
CA GLY A 58 6.34 -0.74 -8.87
C GLY A 58 5.99 0.75 -8.91
N LEU A 59 5.88 1.39 -7.77
CA LEU A 59 5.62 2.82 -7.66
C LEU A 59 6.91 3.66 -7.71
N ASP A 60 8.06 3.00 -7.82
CA ASP A 60 9.38 3.64 -7.86
C ASP A 60 9.64 4.49 -6.62
N ILE A 61 9.32 3.94 -5.46
CA ILE A 61 9.63 4.54 -4.17
C ILE A 61 10.25 3.50 -3.25
N THR A 62 10.93 3.97 -2.21
CA THR A 62 11.42 3.08 -1.15
C THR A 62 10.31 2.82 -0.13
N MET A 63 10.47 1.75 0.65
CA MET A 63 9.57 1.50 1.78
C MET A 63 9.63 2.65 2.79
N MET A 64 10.80 3.25 2.96
CA MET A 64 10.95 4.42 3.85
C MET A 64 10.12 5.59 3.36
N GLU A 65 10.14 5.86 2.05
CA GLU A 65 9.33 6.93 1.47
C GLU A 65 7.83 6.63 1.59
N PHE A 66 7.45 5.36 1.47
CA PHE A 66 6.05 4.95 1.64
C PHE A 66 5.53 5.35 3.01
N PHE A 67 6.34 5.19 4.05
CA PHE A 67 5.95 5.44 5.43
C PHE A 67 6.39 6.82 5.95
N ASP A 68 7.06 7.64 5.14
CA ASP A 68 7.55 8.95 5.57
C ASP A 68 6.48 10.02 5.38
N THR A 69 5.43 9.95 6.18
CA THR A 69 4.32 10.91 6.14
C THR A 69 3.87 11.27 7.56
N GLU A 70 3.22 12.42 7.67
CA GLU A 70 2.63 12.84 8.95
C GLU A 70 1.56 11.86 9.41
N GLU A 71 0.77 11.34 8.50
CA GLU A 71 -0.26 10.35 8.81
C GLU A 71 0.34 9.12 9.47
N TYR A 72 1.48 8.64 8.95
CA TYR A 72 2.17 7.51 9.54
C TYR A 72 2.62 7.81 10.98
N ARG A 73 3.15 9.02 11.21
CA ARG A 73 3.66 9.41 12.53
C ARG A 73 2.58 9.49 13.59
N LYS A 74 1.33 9.61 13.17
CA LYS A 74 0.17 9.71 14.07
C LYS A 74 -0.59 8.40 14.23
N LEU A 75 -0.08 7.31 13.67
CA LEU A 75 -0.78 6.03 13.76
C LEU A 75 -0.86 5.52 15.20
N GLU A 76 -1.97 4.85 15.48
CA GLU A 76 -2.16 4.16 16.74
C GLU A 76 -1.24 2.95 16.82
N GLN A 77 -0.85 2.58 18.04
CA GLN A 77 -0.11 1.34 18.23
C GLN A 77 -1.00 0.15 17.92
N GLU A 78 -0.40 -0.88 17.35
CA GLU A 78 -1.11 -2.14 17.09
C GLU A 78 -1.12 -3.06 18.30
N ILE A 79 -0.28 -2.78 19.28
CA ILE A 79 -0.22 -3.51 20.55
C ILE A 79 -1.41 -3.10 21.40
N GLN A 80 -2.05 -4.09 22.00
CA GLN A 80 -3.19 -3.83 22.88
C GLN A 80 -2.98 -4.40 24.26
#